data_986ac22912be3b7e4da1474b1828bf9b
#
_entry.id   986ac22912be3b7e4da1474b1828bf9b
#
_cell.length_a   1.000
_cell.length_b   1.000
_cell.length_c   1.000
_cell.angle_alpha   90.00
_cell.angle_beta   90.00
_cell.angle_gamma   90.00
#
_symmetry.space_group_name_H-M   'P 1'
#
loop_
_entity.id
_entity.type
_entity.pdbx_description
1 polymer ?
#
loop_
_entity_poly.entity_id
_entity_poly.type
_entity_poly.pdbx_seq_one_letter_code
_entity_poly.pdbx_strand_id
1 'polypeptide(L)'
;MYRVAWPAQALAAQRADVHIVFPSDPDDEQIQATWLTTETSRKLMSVKRPDCDIVVLQRPLTDTLASSIPILQSQGVRVVVEVDDDFDAISPRNVSWRAVDPTVSPRRNGRWLRAACDAADMVVVSTPALAKVYGRHGRVVVVPNRVPAWYLALETDEHDGVYIGWSGSVDTHPDDLQVTGGGVARALRATGARFAVVGTGRGVGKRLGLGADPPGAGWVPIMEYPRALTQLDVGIVPLELTPFNEAKSALKLMEMAAVGVVPVVSPTAENWRLAQDVGALVADRPKMWEGILKRLVVDSEWRADRAAAVREGMRQHTIEGHAGEWLDAWQSAVNSPCAA
;
A
#
# COMPACT_ATOMS: atom_id res chain seq x y z
N MET A 1 2.81 5.95 -5.97
CA MET A 1 2.49 7.28 -5.41
C MET A 1 2.97 7.38 -3.95
N TYR A 2 2.40 6.63 -3.00
CA TYR A 2 2.66 6.76 -1.54
C TYR A 2 4.12 6.58 -1.10
N ARG A 3 4.90 5.78 -1.81
CA ARG A 3 6.28 5.44 -1.39
C ARG A 3 7.35 6.34 -2.00
N VAL A 4 7.10 6.89 -3.17
CA VAL A 4 8.13 7.67 -3.92
C VAL A 4 7.58 9.01 -4.37
N ALA A 5 6.53 9.04 -5.23
CA ALA A 5 6.12 10.26 -5.90
C ALA A 5 5.63 11.35 -4.93
N TRP A 6 4.68 11.03 -4.04
CA TRP A 6 4.17 12.03 -3.09
C TRP A 6 5.19 12.46 -2.03
N PRO A 7 5.98 11.54 -1.40
CA PRO A 7 7.10 11.98 -0.55
C PRO A 7 8.09 12.88 -1.27
N ALA A 8 8.46 12.54 -2.51
CA ALA A 8 9.36 13.34 -3.32
C ALA A 8 8.79 14.73 -3.65
N GLN A 9 7.50 14.82 -3.98
CA GLN A 9 6.82 16.10 -4.20
C GLN A 9 6.77 16.95 -2.93
N ALA A 10 6.50 16.34 -1.77
CA ALA A 10 6.51 17.04 -0.49
C ALA A 10 7.91 17.56 -0.14
N LEU A 11 8.96 16.77 -0.38
CA LEU A 11 10.36 17.20 -0.20
C LEU A 11 10.72 18.36 -1.13
N ALA A 12 10.39 18.27 -2.42
CA ALA A 12 10.67 19.34 -3.37
C ALA A 12 9.97 20.67 -3.01
N ALA A 13 8.81 20.60 -2.37
CA ALA A 13 8.10 21.78 -1.87
C ALA A 13 8.70 22.36 -0.58
N GLN A 14 9.37 21.54 0.25
CA GLN A 14 9.89 21.93 1.57
C GLN A 14 11.40 22.23 1.58
N ARG A 15 12.16 21.68 0.63
CA ARG A 15 13.61 21.66 0.61
C ARG A 15 14.15 22.14 -0.74
N ALA A 16 14.65 23.38 -0.78
CA ALA A 16 15.25 23.96 -1.98
C ALA A 16 16.60 23.31 -2.36
N ASP A 17 17.25 22.61 -1.42
CA ASP A 17 18.53 21.93 -1.61
C ASP A 17 18.38 20.48 -2.13
N VAL A 18 17.15 20.00 -2.31
CA VAL A 18 16.85 18.66 -2.84
C VAL A 18 16.25 18.80 -4.24
N HIS A 19 17.00 18.33 -5.23
CA HIS A 19 16.53 18.29 -6.62
C HIS A 19 16.03 16.87 -6.94
N ILE A 20 14.74 16.73 -7.25
CA ILE A 20 14.11 15.44 -7.55
C ILE A 20 13.71 15.40 -9.02
N VAL A 21 14.20 14.38 -9.71
CA VAL A 21 13.90 14.13 -11.12
C VAL A 21 12.99 12.90 -11.21
N PHE A 22 11.83 13.07 -11.85
CA PHE A 22 10.97 11.96 -12.24
C PHE A 22 11.19 11.63 -13.72
N PRO A 23 10.97 10.37 -14.14
CA PRO A 23 10.87 10.06 -15.57
C PRO A 23 9.82 10.98 -16.23
N SER A 24 10.14 11.53 -17.38
CA SER A 24 9.26 12.46 -18.10
C SER A 24 8.03 11.78 -18.68
N ASP A 25 8.09 10.46 -18.91
CA ASP A 25 6.99 9.62 -19.36
C ASP A 25 6.90 8.38 -18.45
N PRO A 26 5.72 8.04 -17.92
CA PRO A 26 5.51 6.80 -17.16
C PRO A 26 5.80 5.52 -17.97
N ASP A 27 5.70 5.59 -19.29
CA ASP A 27 6.00 4.50 -20.23
C ASP A 27 7.45 4.52 -20.72
N ASP A 28 8.22 5.59 -20.43
CA ASP A 28 9.65 5.64 -20.67
C ASP A 28 10.35 4.55 -19.84
N GLU A 29 11.23 3.78 -20.48
CA GLU A 29 12.09 2.85 -19.75
C GLU A 29 12.89 3.65 -18.71
N GLN A 30 12.51 3.52 -17.45
CA GLN A 30 13.08 4.28 -16.31
C GLN A 30 14.60 4.12 -16.21
N ILE A 31 15.16 3.10 -16.88
CA ILE A 31 16.59 2.83 -17.01
C ILE A 31 16.89 2.47 -18.45
N GLN A 32 17.64 3.34 -19.13
CA GLN A 32 18.12 3.06 -20.48
C GLN A 32 19.24 2.01 -20.42
N ALA A 33 18.96 0.81 -20.92
CA ALA A 33 19.84 -0.35 -20.82
C ALA A 33 20.10 -0.99 -22.19
N THR A 34 21.34 -1.45 -22.43
CA THR A 34 21.73 -2.21 -23.61
C THR A 34 21.95 -3.66 -23.25
N TRP A 35 21.39 -4.58 -24.04
CA TRP A 35 21.46 -6.01 -23.82
C TRP A 35 22.21 -6.74 -24.95
N LEU A 36 23.07 -7.69 -24.57
CA LEU A 36 23.53 -8.74 -25.46
C LEU A 36 22.60 -9.94 -25.28
N THR A 37 21.86 -10.30 -26.31
CA THR A 37 20.97 -11.46 -26.34
C THR A 37 21.50 -12.51 -27.28
N THR A 38 21.65 -13.75 -26.82
CA THR A 38 21.95 -14.96 -27.61
C THR A 38 20.75 -15.91 -27.55
N GLU A 39 20.76 -17.01 -28.26
CA GLU A 39 19.69 -18.03 -28.22
C GLU A 39 19.44 -18.58 -26.79
N THR A 40 20.49 -18.66 -25.97
CA THR A 40 20.45 -19.32 -24.67
C THR A 40 20.64 -18.36 -23.48
N SER A 41 21.05 -17.12 -23.70
CA SER A 41 21.37 -16.18 -22.64
C SER A 41 21.06 -14.74 -22.99
N ARG A 42 20.84 -13.93 -21.95
CA ARG A 42 20.69 -12.48 -22.02
C ARG A 42 21.59 -11.86 -20.96
N LYS A 43 22.47 -10.96 -21.38
CA LYS A 43 23.37 -10.25 -20.47
C LYS A 43 23.20 -8.73 -20.61
N LEU A 44 23.02 -8.04 -19.50
CA LEU A 44 23.02 -6.58 -19.47
C LEU A 44 24.44 -6.07 -19.72
N MET A 45 24.60 -5.22 -20.73
CA MET A 45 25.91 -4.73 -21.18
C MET A 45 26.22 -3.35 -20.65
N SER A 46 25.25 -2.47 -20.66
CA SER A 46 25.42 -1.10 -20.17
C SER A 46 24.08 -0.52 -19.67
N VAL A 47 24.20 0.45 -18.79
CA VAL A 47 23.12 1.30 -18.30
C VAL A 47 23.60 2.73 -18.48
N LYS A 48 22.75 3.60 -19.06
CA LYS A 48 23.06 5.02 -19.13
C LYS A 48 23.04 5.59 -17.71
N ARG A 49 24.12 6.26 -17.32
CA ARG A 49 24.19 6.94 -16.01
C ARG A 49 23.14 8.05 -15.95
N PRO A 50 22.24 8.05 -14.97
CA PRO A 50 21.34 9.19 -14.72
C PRO A 50 22.13 10.35 -14.13
N ASP A 51 21.64 11.57 -14.32
CA ASP A 51 22.20 12.79 -13.72
C ASP A 51 21.65 12.99 -12.30
N CYS A 52 22.07 12.12 -11.40
CA CYS A 52 21.72 12.17 -9.99
C CYS A 52 22.72 11.39 -9.13
N ASP A 53 22.71 11.66 -7.83
CA ASP A 53 23.55 10.98 -6.83
C ASP A 53 22.90 9.68 -6.33
N ILE A 54 21.57 9.68 -6.25
CA ILE A 54 20.78 8.56 -5.72
C ILE A 54 19.66 8.20 -6.71
N VAL A 55 19.52 6.93 -7.02
CA VAL A 55 18.36 6.35 -7.73
C VAL A 55 17.49 5.59 -6.76
N VAL A 56 16.19 5.90 -6.71
CA VAL A 56 15.20 5.18 -5.93
C VAL A 56 14.36 4.29 -6.84
N LEU A 57 14.46 2.98 -6.68
CA LEU A 57 13.74 1.97 -7.45
C LEU A 57 12.58 1.42 -6.63
N GLN A 58 11.34 1.70 -7.04
CA GLN A 58 10.17 1.13 -6.40
C GLN A 58 9.83 -0.24 -7.00
N ARG A 59 9.82 -1.28 -6.15
CA ARG A 59 9.45 -2.66 -6.54
C ARG A 59 10.21 -3.17 -7.79
N PRO A 60 11.54 -3.19 -7.78
CA PRO A 60 12.33 -3.64 -8.94
C PRO A 60 12.18 -5.14 -9.16
N LEU A 61 11.04 -5.55 -9.70
CA LEU A 61 10.67 -6.95 -9.94
C LEU A 61 11.25 -7.53 -11.24
N THR A 62 11.90 -6.72 -12.09
CA THR A 62 12.41 -7.16 -13.38
C THR A 62 13.90 -7.49 -13.35
N ASP A 63 14.32 -8.41 -14.24
CA ASP A 63 15.72 -8.74 -14.45
C ASP A 63 16.56 -7.50 -14.83
N THR A 64 16.00 -6.60 -15.63
CA THR A 64 16.64 -5.34 -16.02
C THR A 64 16.94 -4.46 -14.83
N LEU A 65 15.93 -4.15 -14.02
CA LEU A 65 16.10 -3.28 -12.86
C LEU A 65 17.09 -3.88 -11.84
N ALA A 66 16.96 -5.16 -11.51
CA ALA A 66 17.86 -5.82 -10.58
C ALA A 66 19.31 -5.86 -11.09
N SER A 67 19.50 -6.19 -12.37
CA SER A 67 20.85 -6.28 -12.96
C SER A 67 21.50 -4.92 -13.21
N SER A 68 20.74 -3.82 -13.25
CA SER A 68 21.28 -2.47 -13.43
C SER A 68 21.92 -1.90 -12.16
N ILE A 69 21.57 -2.40 -10.99
CA ILE A 69 22.05 -1.87 -9.71
C ILE A 69 23.59 -1.85 -9.62
N PRO A 70 24.32 -2.97 -9.81
CA PRO A 70 25.77 -2.94 -9.71
C PRO A 70 26.42 -2.06 -10.78
N ILE A 71 25.79 -1.90 -11.96
CA ILE A 71 26.31 -1.01 -13.01
C ILE A 71 26.17 0.45 -12.58
N LEU A 72 25.01 0.86 -12.05
CA LEU A 72 24.80 2.20 -11.52
C LEU A 72 25.78 2.52 -10.38
N GLN A 73 25.99 1.58 -9.48
CA GLN A 73 26.96 1.71 -8.38
C GLN A 73 28.39 1.88 -8.90
N SER A 74 28.79 1.14 -9.94
CA SER A 74 30.11 1.31 -10.57
C SER A 74 30.30 2.68 -11.24
N GLN A 75 29.21 3.36 -11.56
CA GLN A 75 29.20 4.74 -12.09
C GLN A 75 29.12 5.82 -11.00
N GLY A 76 29.20 5.42 -9.73
CA GLY A 76 29.15 6.32 -8.57
C GLY A 76 27.73 6.76 -8.16
N VAL A 77 26.69 6.11 -8.68
CA VAL A 77 25.29 6.37 -8.31
C VAL A 77 24.87 5.41 -7.20
N ARG A 78 24.33 5.92 -6.11
CA ARG A 78 23.77 5.11 -5.02
C ARG A 78 22.36 4.62 -5.39
N VAL A 79 22.03 3.40 -4.99
CA VAL A 79 20.75 2.79 -5.32
C VAL A 79 19.99 2.41 -4.06
N VAL A 80 18.79 2.98 -3.94
CA VAL A 80 17.80 2.65 -2.91
C VAL A 80 16.69 1.82 -3.52
N VAL A 81 16.28 0.75 -2.84
CA VAL A 81 15.15 -0.08 -3.23
C VAL A 81 13.99 0.13 -2.25
N GLU A 82 12.83 0.56 -2.77
CA GLU A 82 11.59 0.75 -2.00
C GLU A 82 10.66 -0.46 -2.16
N VAL A 83 10.21 -1.05 -1.01
CA VAL A 83 9.32 -2.22 -0.99
C VAL A 83 8.18 -2.01 -0.01
N ASP A 84 6.94 -2.30 -0.43
CA ASP A 84 5.72 -2.11 0.36
C ASP A 84 4.81 -3.34 0.46
N ASP A 85 5.15 -4.44 -0.24
CA ASP A 85 4.45 -5.73 -0.16
C ASP A 85 5.45 -6.90 -0.10
N ASP A 86 5.06 -8.01 0.53
CA ASP A 86 5.81 -9.28 0.49
C ASP A 86 5.44 -10.09 -0.76
N PHE A 87 6.19 -9.87 -1.85
CA PHE A 87 5.94 -10.53 -3.13
C PHE A 87 6.19 -12.04 -3.12
N ASP A 88 6.90 -12.56 -2.13
CA ASP A 88 7.14 -14.00 -2.01
C ASP A 88 6.01 -14.73 -1.26
N ALA A 89 5.22 -13.99 -0.47
CA ALA A 89 4.11 -14.54 0.29
C ALA A 89 2.74 -14.37 -0.41
N ILE A 90 2.70 -13.87 -1.66
CA ILE A 90 1.46 -13.73 -2.43
C ILE A 90 0.84 -15.12 -2.69
N SER A 91 -0.43 -15.28 -2.30
CA SER A 91 -1.18 -16.51 -2.54
C SER A 91 -1.38 -16.79 -4.04
N PRO A 92 -1.26 -18.04 -4.52
CA PRO A 92 -1.62 -18.43 -5.90
C PRO A 92 -3.08 -18.11 -6.30
N ARG A 93 -3.95 -17.89 -5.33
CA ARG A 93 -5.34 -17.44 -5.55
C ARG A 93 -5.44 -15.94 -5.88
N ASN A 94 -4.43 -15.15 -5.57
CA ASN A 94 -4.35 -13.75 -5.94
C ASN A 94 -3.94 -13.64 -7.41
N VAL A 95 -4.69 -12.86 -8.19
CA VAL A 95 -4.41 -12.69 -9.63
C VAL A 95 -2.99 -12.15 -9.89
N SER A 96 -2.44 -11.36 -8.99
CA SER A 96 -1.08 -10.80 -9.10
C SER A 96 0.01 -11.86 -8.97
N TRP A 97 -0.28 -13.05 -8.41
CA TRP A 97 0.70 -14.11 -8.25
C TRP A 97 1.34 -14.50 -9.59
N ARG A 98 0.52 -14.66 -10.66
CA ARG A 98 1.04 -15.02 -11.99
C ARG A 98 2.04 -14.01 -12.56
N ALA A 99 1.89 -12.75 -12.18
CA ALA A 99 2.79 -11.69 -12.65
C ALA A 99 4.14 -11.65 -11.91
N VAL A 100 4.26 -12.37 -10.78
CA VAL A 100 5.47 -12.35 -9.93
C VAL A 100 6.04 -13.74 -9.61
N ASP A 101 5.36 -14.82 -10.00
CA ASP A 101 5.89 -16.18 -9.82
C ASP A 101 7.00 -16.46 -10.84
N PRO A 102 8.18 -16.94 -10.41
CA PRO A 102 9.33 -17.14 -11.31
C PRO A 102 9.13 -18.26 -12.34
N THR A 103 8.19 -19.18 -12.12
CA THR A 103 7.90 -20.27 -13.08
C THR A 103 6.98 -19.78 -14.21
N VAL A 104 6.19 -18.74 -13.96
CA VAL A 104 5.26 -18.15 -14.94
C VAL A 104 5.87 -16.90 -15.58
N SER A 105 6.57 -16.10 -14.80
CA SER A 105 7.14 -14.81 -15.21
C SER A 105 8.66 -14.77 -14.93
N PRO A 106 9.52 -15.43 -15.76
CA PRO A 106 10.95 -15.57 -15.49
C PRO A 106 11.70 -14.23 -15.46
N ARG A 107 11.22 -13.22 -16.21
CA ARG A 107 11.84 -11.89 -16.29
C ARG A 107 11.29 -10.88 -15.30
N ARG A 108 10.15 -11.19 -14.66
CA ARG A 108 9.49 -10.30 -13.68
C ARG A 108 8.96 -11.15 -12.53
N ASN A 109 9.63 -11.13 -11.39
CA ASN A 109 9.23 -11.96 -10.25
C ASN A 109 9.93 -11.54 -8.94
N GLY A 110 9.53 -12.18 -7.83
CA GLY A 110 10.07 -11.92 -6.50
C GLY A 110 11.59 -12.22 -6.36
N ARG A 111 12.16 -13.13 -7.16
CA ARG A 111 13.62 -13.41 -7.11
C ARG A 111 14.43 -12.20 -7.54
N TRP A 112 13.96 -11.46 -8.56
CA TRP A 112 14.61 -10.22 -9.00
C TRP A 112 14.50 -9.12 -7.96
N LEU A 113 13.37 -9.02 -7.28
CA LEU A 113 13.23 -8.10 -6.16
C LEU A 113 14.21 -8.44 -5.02
N ARG A 114 14.36 -9.72 -4.65
CA ARG A 114 15.35 -10.12 -3.65
C ARG A 114 16.77 -9.78 -4.10
N ALA A 115 17.13 -10.12 -5.34
CA ALA A 115 18.44 -9.78 -5.89
C ALA A 115 18.69 -8.28 -5.89
N ALA A 116 17.67 -7.47 -6.19
CA ALA A 116 17.75 -6.02 -6.13
C ALA A 116 17.97 -5.52 -4.70
N CYS A 117 17.22 -6.07 -3.73
CA CYS A 117 17.39 -5.73 -2.32
C CYS A 117 18.80 -6.10 -1.81
N ASP A 118 19.30 -7.28 -2.17
CA ASP A 118 20.62 -7.74 -1.75
C ASP A 118 21.76 -6.86 -2.35
N ALA A 119 21.58 -6.35 -3.58
CA ALA A 119 22.54 -5.50 -4.26
C ALA A 119 22.46 -4.01 -3.88
N ALA A 120 21.33 -3.54 -3.40
CA ALA A 120 21.09 -2.12 -3.11
C ALA A 120 22.02 -1.56 -2.00
N ASP A 121 22.34 -0.28 -2.08
CA ASP A 121 23.04 0.44 -1.01
C ASP A 121 22.13 0.59 0.24
N MET A 122 20.82 0.75 0.03
CA MET A 122 19.81 0.80 1.09
C MET A 122 18.48 0.19 0.61
N VAL A 123 17.80 -0.51 1.49
CA VAL A 123 16.41 -0.97 1.29
C VAL A 123 15.49 -0.17 2.23
N VAL A 124 14.44 0.42 1.68
CA VAL A 124 13.42 1.13 2.46
C VAL A 124 12.11 0.37 2.36
N VAL A 125 11.52 0.06 3.50
CA VAL A 125 10.30 -0.75 3.58
C VAL A 125 9.22 -0.06 4.39
N SER A 126 7.96 -0.44 4.16
CA SER A 126 6.83 0.18 4.86
C SER A 126 6.53 -0.40 6.24
N THR A 127 7.05 -1.60 6.58
CA THR A 127 6.73 -2.27 7.84
C THR A 127 7.93 -3.03 8.41
N PRO A 128 7.98 -3.27 9.75
CA PRO A 128 9.00 -4.11 10.37
C PRO A 128 8.98 -5.57 9.87
N ALA A 129 7.82 -6.07 9.45
CA ALA A 129 7.71 -7.41 8.87
C ALA A 129 8.47 -7.50 7.55
N LEU A 130 8.32 -6.50 6.67
CA LEU A 130 9.07 -6.41 5.41
C LEU A 130 10.57 -6.24 5.65
N ALA A 131 10.98 -5.52 6.70
CA ALA A 131 12.40 -5.42 7.05
C ALA A 131 13.02 -6.78 7.38
N LYS A 132 12.28 -7.68 8.02
CA LYS A 132 12.73 -9.07 8.27
C LYS A 132 12.85 -9.89 6.98
N VAL A 133 12.00 -9.62 5.99
CA VAL A 133 12.00 -10.35 4.69
C VAL A 133 13.12 -9.85 3.78
N TYR A 134 13.24 -8.52 3.61
CA TYR A 134 14.09 -7.89 2.59
C TYR A 134 15.38 -7.26 3.14
N GLY A 135 15.52 -7.15 4.47
CA GLY A 135 16.67 -6.50 5.12
C GLY A 135 17.74 -7.46 5.67
N ARG A 136 17.90 -8.66 5.10
CA ARG A 136 18.82 -9.70 5.62
C ARG A 136 20.27 -9.26 5.67
N HIS A 137 20.69 -8.35 4.80
CA HIS A 137 22.04 -7.76 4.76
C HIS A 137 22.26 -6.61 5.78
N GLY A 138 21.24 -6.24 6.56
CA GLY A 138 21.34 -5.18 7.58
C GLY A 138 21.21 -3.74 7.07
N ARG A 139 21.19 -3.50 5.75
CA ARG A 139 21.01 -2.18 5.13
C ARG A 139 19.52 -1.93 4.85
N VAL A 140 18.73 -1.82 5.89
CA VAL A 140 17.29 -1.63 5.78
C VAL A 140 16.77 -0.58 6.76
N VAL A 141 15.88 0.29 6.29
CA VAL A 141 15.18 1.28 7.08
C VAL A 141 13.67 1.10 6.92
N VAL A 142 12.95 1.20 8.03
CA VAL A 142 11.47 1.19 8.01
C VAL A 142 10.97 2.62 7.98
N VAL A 143 10.33 3.00 6.88
CA VAL A 143 9.59 4.27 6.77
C VAL A 143 8.11 3.91 6.56
N PRO A 144 7.25 4.10 7.57
CA PRO A 144 5.84 3.74 7.48
C PRO A 144 5.12 4.49 6.37
N ASN A 145 4.08 3.90 5.80
CA ASN A 145 3.21 4.61 4.88
C ASN A 145 2.52 5.79 5.59
N ARG A 146 2.25 6.83 4.83
CA ARG A 146 1.50 8.02 5.22
C ARG A 146 0.52 8.39 4.11
N VAL A 147 -0.43 9.27 4.40
CA VAL A 147 -1.37 9.81 3.41
C VAL A 147 -1.05 11.28 3.11
N PRO A 148 -1.34 11.78 1.91
CA PRO A 148 -1.21 13.22 1.63
C PRO A 148 -2.12 14.05 2.54
N ALA A 149 -1.64 15.20 3.00
CA ALA A 149 -2.39 16.09 3.90
C ALA A 149 -3.73 16.57 3.29
N TRP A 150 -3.81 16.68 1.96
CA TRP A 150 -5.03 17.09 1.28
C TRP A 150 -6.20 16.09 1.43
N TYR A 151 -5.96 14.82 1.80
CA TYR A 151 -7.03 13.88 2.17
C TYR A 151 -7.87 14.42 3.34
N LEU A 152 -7.22 15.06 4.30
CA LEU A 152 -7.87 15.66 5.47
C LEU A 152 -8.79 16.85 5.14
N ALA A 153 -8.69 17.41 3.94
CA ALA A 153 -9.56 18.48 3.49
C ALA A 153 -10.85 17.98 2.81
N LEU A 154 -10.92 16.67 2.51
CA LEU A 154 -12.13 16.08 1.94
C LEU A 154 -13.18 15.88 3.05
N GLU A 155 -14.44 16.07 2.68
CA GLU A 155 -15.59 15.83 3.56
C GLU A 155 -16.37 14.64 3.03
N THR A 156 -16.97 13.86 3.93
CA THR A 156 -17.89 12.78 3.57
C THR A 156 -19.12 13.35 2.87
N ASP A 157 -19.63 12.61 1.90
CA ASP A 157 -20.81 13.04 1.14
C ASP A 157 -22.07 12.98 2.03
N GLU A 158 -22.96 13.95 1.86
CA GLU A 158 -24.29 13.90 2.46
C GLU A 158 -25.18 12.95 1.65
N HIS A 159 -25.83 12.01 2.34
CA HIS A 159 -26.74 11.03 1.72
C HIS A 159 -27.73 10.46 2.71
N ASP A 160 -28.82 9.90 2.22
CA ASP A 160 -29.81 9.20 3.03
C ASP A 160 -29.29 7.85 3.53
N GLY A 161 -29.44 7.59 4.83
CA GLY A 161 -29.07 6.33 5.46
C GLY A 161 -27.56 6.22 5.73
N VAL A 162 -27.10 5.01 6.01
CA VAL A 162 -25.71 4.71 6.35
C VAL A 162 -25.11 3.75 5.31
N TYR A 163 -23.94 4.12 4.79
CA TYR A 163 -23.19 3.28 3.86
C TYR A 163 -22.00 2.64 4.57
N ILE A 164 -22.04 1.31 4.69
CA ILE A 164 -20.88 0.50 5.03
C ILE A 164 -20.20 0.11 3.71
N GLY A 165 -18.89 0.21 3.62
CA GLY A 165 -18.22 -0.13 2.37
C GLY A 165 -16.86 -0.80 2.52
N TRP A 166 -16.39 -1.28 1.40
CA TRP A 166 -15.07 -1.88 1.23
C TRP A 166 -14.36 -1.30 0.01
N SER A 167 -13.05 -1.13 0.08
CA SER A 167 -12.27 -0.73 -1.08
C SER A 167 -11.34 -1.86 -1.55
N GLY A 168 -11.42 -2.22 -2.84
CA GLY A 168 -10.58 -3.25 -3.40
C GLY A 168 -11.21 -4.10 -4.50
N SER A 169 -10.56 -5.24 -4.78
CA SER A 169 -11.04 -6.27 -5.69
C SER A 169 -10.85 -7.65 -5.05
N VAL A 170 -11.83 -8.53 -5.18
CA VAL A 170 -11.72 -9.92 -4.72
C VAL A 170 -10.63 -10.70 -5.45
N ASP A 171 -10.23 -10.26 -6.64
CA ASP A 171 -9.17 -10.91 -7.42
C ASP A 171 -7.79 -10.73 -6.77
N THR A 172 -7.58 -9.60 -6.09
CA THR A 172 -6.35 -9.30 -5.32
C THR A 172 -6.49 -9.59 -3.82
N HIS A 173 -7.71 -9.81 -3.33
CA HIS A 173 -8.05 -10.09 -1.93
C HIS A 173 -9.01 -11.31 -1.86
N PRO A 174 -8.58 -12.50 -2.33
CA PRO A 174 -9.48 -13.62 -2.59
C PRO A 174 -10.20 -14.17 -1.35
N ASP A 175 -9.61 -14.04 -0.16
CA ASP A 175 -10.10 -14.63 1.07
C ASP A 175 -10.42 -13.62 2.17
N ASP A 176 -9.97 -12.38 2.03
CA ASP A 176 -10.02 -11.37 3.08
C ASP A 176 -11.45 -11.06 3.57
N LEU A 177 -12.42 -10.95 2.68
CA LEU A 177 -13.81 -10.65 3.08
C LEU A 177 -14.44 -11.76 3.93
N GLN A 178 -13.99 -13.00 3.78
CA GLN A 178 -14.56 -14.18 4.46
C GLN A 178 -14.25 -14.18 5.96
N VAL A 179 -13.22 -13.46 6.43
CA VAL A 179 -12.89 -13.37 7.86
C VAL A 179 -14.02 -12.73 8.68
N THR A 180 -14.91 -11.97 8.02
CA THR A 180 -16.09 -11.39 8.66
C THR A 180 -17.15 -12.44 9.04
N GLY A 181 -17.07 -13.66 8.48
CA GLY A 181 -17.92 -14.82 8.81
C GLY A 181 -19.41 -14.51 8.80
N GLY A 182 -19.87 -13.71 7.83
CA GLY A 182 -21.26 -13.25 7.72
C GLY A 182 -21.65 -12.17 8.74
N GLY A 183 -20.74 -11.64 9.55
CA GLY A 183 -21.01 -10.54 10.49
C GLY A 183 -21.52 -9.29 9.79
N VAL A 184 -20.90 -8.93 8.66
CA VAL A 184 -21.35 -7.81 7.80
C VAL A 184 -22.77 -8.02 7.31
N ALA A 185 -23.07 -9.19 6.73
CA ALA A 185 -24.42 -9.48 6.23
C ALA A 185 -25.50 -9.43 7.32
N ARG A 186 -25.17 -9.90 8.53
CA ARG A 186 -26.11 -9.82 9.66
C ARG A 186 -26.32 -8.38 10.14
N ALA A 187 -25.26 -7.58 10.16
CA ALA A 187 -25.38 -6.17 10.52
C ALA A 187 -26.26 -5.41 9.52
N LEU A 188 -26.04 -5.58 8.22
CA LEU A 188 -26.84 -4.95 7.16
C LEU A 188 -28.32 -5.33 7.27
N ARG A 189 -28.63 -6.64 7.41
CA ARG A 189 -30.01 -7.09 7.57
C ARG A 189 -30.71 -6.55 8.82
N ALA A 190 -29.97 -6.41 9.91
CA ALA A 190 -30.52 -5.94 11.19
C ALA A 190 -30.74 -4.42 11.22
N THR A 191 -30.04 -3.64 10.42
CA THR A 191 -30.04 -2.18 10.49
C THR A 191 -30.63 -1.50 9.26
N GLY A 192 -30.74 -2.21 8.12
CA GLY A 192 -31.11 -1.61 6.85
C GLY A 192 -30.03 -0.76 6.20
N ALA A 193 -28.81 -0.74 6.75
CA ALA A 193 -27.68 -0.05 6.13
C ALA A 193 -27.36 -0.59 4.73
N ARG A 194 -26.83 0.28 3.87
CA ARG A 194 -26.43 -0.08 2.50
C ARG A 194 -24.98 -0.53 2.48
N PHE A 195 -24.61 -1.30 1.46
CA PHE A 195 -23.23 -1.71 1.24
C PHE A 195 -22.74 -1.25 -0.14
N ALA A 196 -21.58 -0.60 -0.20
CA ALA A 196 -20.97 -0.14 -1.43
C ALA A 196 -19.51 -0.60 -1.55
N VAL A 197 -18.99 -0.63 -2.78
CA VAL A 197 -17.60 -1.01 -3.06
C VAL A 197 -16.89 0.12 -3.83
N VAL A 198 -15.80 0.63 -3.29
CA VAL A 198 -14.86 1.44 -4.04
C VAL A 198 -13.87 0.52 -4.72
N GLY A 199 -14.15 0.16 -5.97
CA GLY A 199 -13.48 -0.90 -6.72
C GLY A 199 -14.49 -1.84 -7.40
N THR A 200 -14.11 -3.09 -7.62
CA THR A 200 -14.96 -4.07 -8.30
C THR A 200 -15.88 -4.80 -7.32
N GLY A 201 -17.20 -4.59 -7.44
CA GLY A 201 -18.20 -5.27 -6.61
C GLY A 201 -18.40 -6.77 -6.94
N ARG A 202 -17.93 -7.24 -8.08
CA ARG A 202 -18.07 -8.62 -8.55
C ARG A 202 -17.50 -9.62 -7.55
N GLY A 203 -18.34 -10.59 -7.14
CA GLY A 203 -17.97 -11.66 -6.22
C GLY A 203 -17.93 -11.26 -4.74
N VAL A 204 -18.14 -9.99 -4.39
CA VAL A 204 -18.19 -9.50 -3.02
C VAL A 204 -19.39 -10.06 -2.27
N GLY A 205 -20.57 -10.06 -2.90
CA GLY A 205 -21.80 -10.56 -2.31
C GLY A 205 -21.66 -12.01 -1.84
N LYS A 206 -21.09 -12.87 -2.67
CA LYS A 206 -20.84 -14.28 -2.31
C LYS A 206 -19.94 -14.42 -1.09
N ARG A 207 -18.85 -13.60 -0.99
CA ARG A 207 -17.87 -13.68 0.10
C ARG A 207 -18.40 -13.13 1.43
N LEU A 208 -19.24 -12.12 1.37
CA LEU A 208 -19.87 -11.53 2.55
C LEU A 208 -21.19 -12.23 2.95
N GLY A 209 -21.72 -13.14 2.13
CA GLY A 209 -23.01 -13.77 2.36
C GLY A 209 -24.20 -12.83 2.11
N LEU A 210 -24.07 -11.93 1.13
CA LEU A 210 -25.15 -11.07 0.63
C LEU A 210 -25.93 -11.81 -0.47
N GLY A 211 -27.19 -11.41 -0.71
CA GLY A 211 -28.04 -12.00 -1.74
C GLY A 211 -27.61 -11.69 -3.17
N ALA A 212 -26.89 -10.58 -3.37
CA ALA A 212 -26.37 -10.14 -4.66
C ALA A 212 -25.05 -9.40 -4.46
N ASP A 213 -24.30 -9.20 -5.55
CA ASP A 213 -23.13 -8.36 -5.52
C ASP A 213 -23.55 -6.87 -5.32
N PRO A 214 -22.87 -6.14 -4.43
CA PRO A 214 -23.13 -4.72 -4.22
C PRO A 214 -22.67 -3.89 -5.43
N PRO A 215 -23.21 -2.68 -5.62
CA PRO A 215 -22.68 -1.77 -6.61
C PRO A 215 -21.21 -1.46 -6.33
N GLY A 216 -20.40 -1.38 -7.40
CA GLY A 216 -18.99 -1.03 -7.34
C GLY A 216 -18.68 0.16 -8.25
N ALA A 217 -17.83 1.05 -7.81
CA ALA A 217 -17.37 2.20 -8.59
C ALA A 217 -16.47 1.82 -9.78
N GLY A 218 -16.01 0.56 -9.86
CA GLY A 218 -15.01 0.11 -10.81
C GLY A 218 -13.60 0.60 -10.45
N TRP A 219 -12.71 0.64 -11.42
CA TRP A 219 -11.37 1.22 -11.23
C TRP A 219 -11.48 2.74 -11.12
N VAL A 220 -10.90 3.28 -10.04
CA VAL A 220 -10.85 4.72 -9.77
C VAL A 220 -9.40 5.19 -9.85
N PRO A 221 -9.09 6.25 -10.61
CA PRO A 221 -7.76 6.85 -10.63
C PRO A 221 -7.30 7.24 -9.23
N ILE A 222 -5.98 7.10 -8.97
CA ILE A 222 -5.43 7.31 -7.62
C ILE A 222 -5.71 8.71 -7.05
N MET A 223 -5.80 9.73 -7.90
CA MET A 223 -6.11 11.10 -7.47
C MET A 223 -7.59 11.31 -7.12
N GLU A 224 -8.47 10.48 -7.66
CA GLU A 224 -9.91 10.52 -7.40
C GLU A 224 -10.34 9.52 -6.31
N TYR A 225 -9.46 8.55 -6.01
CA TYR A 225 -9.76 7.46 -5.09
C TYR A 225 -10.17 7.94 -3.68
N PRO A 226 -9.51 8.90 -3.03
CA PRO A 226 -9.94 9.36 -1.71
C PRO A 226 -11.30 10.07 -1.77
N ARG A 227 -11.63 10.75 -2.88
CA ARG A 227 -12.97 11.30 -3.09
C ARG A 227 -14.02 10.20 -3.24
N ALA A 228 -13.69 9.08 -3.90
CA ALA A 228 -14.59 7.95 -3.99
C ALA A 228 -14.84 7.27 -2.63
N LEU A 229 -13.95 7.40 -1.65
CA LEU A 229 -14.16 6.91 -0.29
C LEU A 229 -15.20 7.74 0.47
N THR A 230 -15.35 9.05 0.18
CA THR A 230 -16.23 9.95 0.95
C THR A 230 -17.72 9.59 0.86
N GLN A 231 -18.11 8.74 -0.08
CA GLN A 231 -19.46 8.18 -0.16
C GLN A 231 -19.79 7.18 0.98
N LEU A 232 -18.81 6.81 1.81
CA LEU A 232 -18.96 5.83 2.89
C LEU A 232 -18.99 6.54 4.24
N ASP A 233 -19.80 6.02 5.18
CA ASP A 233 -19.75 6.38 6.62
C ASP A 233 -18.79 5.46 7.37
N VAL A 234 -18.79 4.18 7.02
CA VAL A 234 -18.04 3.12 7.69
C VAL A 234 -17.29 2.29 6.65
N GLY A 235 -16.01 2.16 6.83
CA GLY A 235 -15.17 1.31 5.98
C GLY A 235 -14.77 0.02 6.66
N ILE A 236 -14.86 -1.12 5.96
CA ILE A 236 -14.32 -2.38 6.47
C ILE A 236 -12.97 -2.69 5.81
N VAL A 237 -11.99 -3.11 6.61
CA VAL A 237 -10.67 -3.55 6.16
C VAL A 237 -10.41 -4.98 6.70
N PRO A 238 -11.20 -5.97 6.24
CA PRO A 238 -10.98 -7.35 6.61
C PRO A 238 -9.73 -7.86 5.91
N LEU A 239 -8.86 -8.51 6.66
CA LEU A 239 -7.65 -9.17 6.19
C LEU A 239 -7.54 -10.53 6.86
N GLU A 240 -7.34 -11.59 6.08
CA GLU A 240 -6.95 -12.90 6.60
C GLU A 240 -5.55 -12.81 7.22
N LEU A 241 -5.33 -13.44 8.38
CA LEU A 241 -4.02 -13.44 9.04
C LEU A 241 -3.08 -14.41 8.32
N THR A 242 -2.51 -13.96 7.23
CA THR A 242 -1.50 -14.66 6.42
C THR A 242 -0.17 -13.90 6.48
N PRO A 243 0.98 -14.54 6.21
CA PRO A 243 2.26 -13.83 6.14
C PRO A 243 2.22 -12.61 5.21
N PHE A 244 1.53 -12.72 4.07
CA PHE A 244 1.36 -11.60 3.13
C PHE A 244 0.62 -10.42 3.74
N ASN A 245 -0.49 -10.67 4.43
CA ASN A 245 -1.30 -9.61 5.04
C ASN A 245 -0.68 -9.06 6.34
N GLU A 246 0.06 -9.89 7.09
CA GLU A 246 0.83 -9.44 8.27
C GLU A 246 2.00 -8.53 7.89
N ALA A 247 2.52 -8.63 6.67
CA ALA A 247 3.54 -7.73 6.16
C ALA A 247 3.01 -6.41 5.63
N LYS A 248 1.69 -6.28 5.41
CA LYS A 248 1.07 -5.06 4.86
C LYS A 248 1.08 -3.92 5.87
N SER A 249 1.21 -2.70 5.32
CA SER A 249 0.93 -1.48 6.08
C SER A 249 -0.58 -1.28 6.27
N ALA A 250 -0.94 -0.40 7.21
CA ALA A 250 -2.32 -0.02 7.48
C ALA A 250 -2.89 1.03 6.50
N LEU A 251 -2.45 1.05 5.24
CA LEU A 251 -2.76 2.14 4.30
C LEU A 251 -4.26 2.32 4.09
N LYS A 252 -5.05 1.25 3.92
CA LYS A 252 -6.51 1.36 3.76
C LYS A 252 -7.21 1.95 4.98
N LEU A 253 -6.73 1.65 6.19
CA LEU A 253 -7.21 2.30 7.42
C LEU A 253 -6.90 3.80 7.35
N MET A 254 -5.65 4.17 7.01
CA MET A 254 -5.23 5.57 6.90
C MET A 254 -6.07 6.36 5.91
N GLU A 255 -6.28 5.80 4.71
CA GLU A 255 -7.05 6.43 3.63
C GLU A 255 -8.49 6.72 4.07
N MET A 256 -9.17 5.73 4.65
CA MET A 256 -10.53 5.87 5.16
C MET A 256 -10.60 6.87 6.31
N ALA A 257 -9.74 6.74 7.31
CA ALA A 257 -9.71 7.60 8.47
C ALA A 257 -9.43 9.07 8.10
N ALA A 258 -8.53 9.33 7.16
CA ALA A 258 -8.18 10.66 6.72
C ALA A 258 -9.34 11.43 6.08
N VAL A 259 -10.23 10.74 5.38
CA VAL A 259 -11.43 11.34 4.76
C VAL A 259 -12.66 11.31 5.69
N GLY A 260 -12.50 10.88 6.95
CA GLY A 260 -13.59 10.86 7.94
C GLY A 260 -14.49 9.63 7.91
N VAL A 261 -14.14 8.60 7.14
CA VAL A 261 -14.82 7.29 7.14
C VAL A 261 -14.33 6.48 8.33
N VAL A 262 -15.23 5.94 9.16
CA VAL A 262 -14.86 5.14 10.34
C VAL A 262 -14.35 3.77 9.94
N PRO A 263 -13.05 3.43 10.10
CA PRO A 263 -12.55 2.13 9.70
C PRO A 263 -12.77 1.07 10.79
N VAL A 264 -13.24 -0.11 10.35
CA VAL A 264 -13.27 -1.34 11.16
C VAL A 264 -12.33 -2.34 10.50
N VAL A 265 -11.32 -2.81 11.23
CA VAL A 265 -10.18 -3.53 10.63
C VAL A 265 -9.92 -4.88 11.27
N SER A 266 -9.32 -5.81 10.54
CA SER A 266 -8.72 -7.04 11.12
C SER A 266 -7.45 -6.70 11.92
N PRO A 267 -7.10 -7.50 12.94
CA PRO A 267 -5.97 -7.24 13.85
C PRO A 267 -4.61 -7.67 13.27
N THR A 268 -4.29 -7.35 12.00
CA THR A 268 -2.91 -7.45 11.53
C THR A 268 -2.03 -6.48 12.31
N ALA A 269 -0.73 -6.76 12.41
CA ALA A 269 0.17 -6.01 13.29
C ALA A 269 0.09 -4.48 13.07
N GLU A 270 0.14 -4.04 11.82
CA GLU A 270 0.09 -2.60 11.51
C GLU A 270 -1.31 -1.99 11.68
N ASN A 271 -2.38 -2.73 11.32
CA ASN A 271 -3.75 -2.28 11.60
C ASN A 271 -3.99 -2.13 13.09
N TRP A 272 -3.55 -3.10 13.90
CA TRP A 272 -3.68 -3.03 15.35
C TRP A 272 -2.95 -1.81 15.92
N ARG A 273 -1.67 -1.65 15.57
CA ARG A 273 -0.83 -0.55 16.06
C ARG A 273 -1.47 0.81 15.72
N LEU A 274 -1.83 1.03 14.46
CA LEU A 274 -2.40 2.31 14.04
C LEU A 274 -3.81 2.52 14.61
N ALA A 275 -4.63 1.47 14.71
CA ALA A 275 -5.96 1.58 15.30
C ALA A 275 -5.92 2.06 16.76
N GLN A 276 -4.94 1.64 17.55
CA GLN A 276 -4.74 2.15 18.91
C GLN A 276 -4.36 3.63 18.91
N ASP A 277 -3.55 4.06 17.93
CA ASP A 277 -3.04 5.41 17.82
C ASP A 277 -4.13 6.42 17.39
N VAL A 278 -4.94 6.06 16.39
CA VAL A 278 -5.97 6.96 15.82
C VAL A 278 -7.39 6.69 16.33
N GLY A 279 -7.60 5.67 17.16
CA GLY A 279 -8.93 5.32 17.69
C GLY A 279 -9.85 4.58 16.71
N ALA A 280 -9.28 3.88 15.71
CA ALA A 280 -10.04 3.01 14.82
C ALA A 280 -10.52 1.74 15.54
N LEU A 281 -11.48 1.04 14.94
CA LEU A 281 -12.14 -0.11 15.57
C LEU A 281 -11.58 -1.43 15.02
N VAL A 282 -11.31 -2.37 15.92
CA VAL A 282 -10.73 -3.68 15.55
C VAL A 282 -11.75 -4.79 15.78
N ALA A 283 -11.87 -5.70 14.82
CA ALA A 283 -12.74 -6.88 14.88
C ALA A 283 -11.95 -8.14 14.50
N ASP A 284 -11.86 -9.09 15.43
CA ASP A 284 -11.11 -10.34 15.28
C ASP A 284 -12.00 -11.56 14.98
N ARG A 285 -13.32 -11.43 15.14
CA ARG A 285 -14.28 -12.52 14.98
C ARG A 285 -15.63 -12.04 14.46
N PRO A 286 -16.42 -12.92 13.81
CA PRO A 286 -17.68 -12.55 13.15
C PRO A 286 -18.68 -11.79 14.02
N LYS A 287 -18.77 -12.13 15.32
CA LYS A 287 -19.67 -11.48 16.28
C LYS A 287 -19.24 -10.04 16.59
N MET A 288 -17.92 -9.77 16.58
CA MET A 288 -17.42 -8.42 16.77
C MET A 288 -17.69 -7.55 15.54
N TRP A 289 -17.44 -8.06 14.32
CA TRP A 289 -17.83 -7.38 13.09
C TRP A 289 -19.31 -6.98 13.12
N GLU A 290 -20.20 -7.93 13.43
CA GLU A 290 -21.64 -7.65 13.53
C GLU A 290 -21.94 -6.57 14.58
N GLY A 291 -21.44 -6.71 15.81
CA GLY A 291 -21.77 -5.83 16.92
C GLY A 291 -21.28 -4.39 16.69
N ILE A 292 -20.02 -4.23 16.22
CA ILE A 292 -19.44 -2.91 15.94
C ILE A 292 -20.20 -2.23 14.80
N LEU A 293 -20.45 -2.93 13.69
CA LEU A 293 -21.14 -2.36 12.54
C LEU A 293 -22.60 -1.98 12.89
N LYS A 294 -23.33 -2.81 13.63
CA LYS A 294 -24.67 -2.47 14.11
C LYS A 294 -24.65 -1.21 14.96
N ARG A 295 -23.73 -1.09 15.89
CA ARG A 295 -23.62 0.11 16.73
C ARG A 295 -23.30 1.35 15.91
N LEU A 296 -22.35 1.28 14.98
CA LEU A 296 -22.02 2.40 14.10
C LEU A 296 -23.21 2.87 13.24
N VAL A 297 -24.12 1.96 12.87
CA VAL A 297 -25.30 2.33 12.09
C VAL A 297 -26.37 2.99 12.94
N VAL A 298 -26.69 2.41 14.12
CA VAL A 298 -27.83 2.90 14.94
C VAL A 298 -27.49 4.06 15.85
N ASP A 299 -26.23 4.20 16.25
CA ASP A 299 -25.72 5.24 17.14
C ASP A 299 -24.97 6.29 16.31
N SER A 300 -25.72 7.27 15.79
CA SER A 300 -25.18 8.31 14.91
C SER A 300 -24.19 9.24 15.62
N GLU A 301 -24.41 9.51 16.91
CA GLU A 301 -23.51 10.35 17.71
C GLU A 301 -22.17 9.64 17.88
N TRP A 302 -22.21 8.37 18.30
CA TRP A 302 -20.98 7.59 18.43
C TRP A 302 -20.24 7.44 17.11
N ARG A 303 -20.94 7.25 15.98
CA ARG A 303 -20.32 7.21 14.66
C ARG A 303 -19.63 8.54 14.34
N ALA A 304 -20.29 9.67 14.56
CA ALA A 304 -19.73 10.99 14.32
C ALA A 304 -18.49 11.26 15.20
N ASP A 305 -18.55 10.90 16.49
CA ASP A 305 -17.41 10.99 17.41
C ASP A 305 -16.23 10.14 16.93
N ARG A 306 -16.49 8.91 16.46
CA ARG A 306 -15.44 8.05 15.92
C ARG A 306 -14.83 8.60 14.63
N ALA A 307 -15.66 9.12 13.72
CA ALA A 307 -15.20 9.76 12.48
C ALA A 307 -14.28 10.96 12.77
N ALA A 308 -14.71 11.82 13.69
CA ALA A 308 -13.89 12.96 14.12
C ALA A 308 -12.57 12.53 14.77
N ALA A 309 -12.61 11.53 15.67
CA ALA A 309 -11.43 11.04 16.37
C ALA A 309 -10.40 10.42 15.41
N VAL A 310 -10.82 9.53 14.50
CA VAL A 310 -9.89 8.90 13.55
C VAL A 310 -9.29 9.91 12.58
N ARG A 311 -10.08 10.88 12.12
CA ARG A 311 -9.61 11.95 11.24
C ARG A 311 -8.61 12.87 11.94
N GLU A 312 -8.88 13.25 13.20
CA GLU A 312 -7.96 14.05 14.00
C GLU A 312 -6.63 13.29 14.23
N GLY A 313 -6.71 12.00 14.61
CA GLY A 313 -5.52 11.16 14.75
C GLY A 313 -4.68 11.11 13.47
N MET A 314 -5.31 11.11 12.29
CA MET A 314 -4.59 11.09 11.01
C MET A 314 -3.79 12.36 10.70
N ARG A 315 -4.02 13.49 11.39
CA ARG A 315 -3.19 14.70 11.23
C ARG A 315 -1.71 14.46 11.52
N GLN A 316 -1.41 13.49 12.38
CA GLN A 316 -0.05 13.10 12.73
C GLN A 316 0.56 12.07 11.75
N HIS A 317 -0.16 11.68 10.69
CA HIS A 317 0.27 10.64 9.76
C HIS A 317 0.27 11.11 8.30
N THR A 318 0.61 12.38 8.08
CA THR A 318 0.67 12.95 6.72
C THR A 318 2.05 12.81 6.10
N ILE A 319 2.11 12.68 4.77
CA ILE A 319 3.35 12.63 4.00
C ILE A 319 4.14 13.94 4.22
N GLU A 320 3.47 15.07 4.15
CA GLU A 320 4.09 16.39 4.29
C GLU A 320 4.71 16.60 5.67
N GLY A 321 4.09 16.05 6.72
CA GLY A 321 4.62 16.10 8.09
C GLY A 321 5.83 15.19 8.32
N HIS A 322 6.04 14.20 7.46
CA HIS A 322 7.05 13.15 7.62
C HIS A 322 7.96 12.97 6.41
N ALA A 323 7.93 13.88 5.43
CA ALA A 323 8.74 13.76 4.21
C ALA A 323 10.24 13.62 4.50
N GLY A 324 10.73 14.22 5.59
CA GLY A 324 12.12 14.09 6.06
C GLY A 324 12.53 12.64 6.35
N GLU A 325 11.62 11.77 6.82
CA GLU A 325 11.93 10.35 7.08
C GLU A 325 12.37 9.62 5.80
N TRP A 326 11.75 9.94 4.65
CA TRP A 326 12.16 9.39 3.35
C TRP A 326 13.51 9.95 2.91
N LEU A 327 13.73 11.26 3.07
CA LEU A 327 15.02 11.88 2.72
C LEU A 327 16.15 11.26 3.51
N ASP A 328 16.01 11.15 4.82
CA ASP A 328 17.00 10.55 5.71
C ASP A 328 17.29 9.10 5.33
N ALA A 329 16.23 8.33 5.03
CA ALA A 329 16.35 6.95 4.59
C ALA A 329 17.08 6.84 3.24
N TRP A 330 16.75 7.69 2.26
CA TRP A 330 17.41 7.67 0.95
C TRP A 330 18.87 8.16 1.04
N GLN A 331 19.15 9.20 1.82
CA GLN A 331 20.51 9.71 2.03
C GLN A 331 21.39 8.74 2.83
N SER A 332 20.80 7.87 3.65
CA SER A 332 21.57 6.84 4.37
C SER A 332 22.29 5.87 3.43
N ALA A 333 21.85 5.74 2.17
CA ALA A 333 22.56 4.99 1.14
C ALA A 333 23.96 5.56 0.83
N VAL A 334 24.16 6.87 1.00
CA VAL A 334 25.48 7.53 0.75
C VAL A 334 26.47 7.15 1.84
N ASN A 335 26.00 6.97 3.06
CA ASN A 335 26.85 6.68 4.23
C ASN A 335 27.08 5.18 4.43
N SER A 336 26.40 4.32 3.65
CA SER A 336 26.59 2.88 3.71
C SER A 336 27.93 2.49 3.04
N PRO A 337 28.73 1.60 3.65
CA PRO A 337 29.93 1.07 2.97
C PRO A 337 29.48 0.39 1.67
N CYS A 338 30.22 0.62 0.59
CA CYS A 338 29.99 -0.08 -0.67
C CYS A 338 29.94 -1.59 -0.40
N ALA A 339 28.92 -2.27 -0.96
CA ALA A 339 28.94 -3.73 -0.98
C ALA A 339 30.19 -4.17 -1.74
N ALA A 340 31.11 -4.87 -1.02
CA ALA A 340 32.38 -5.35 -1.55
C ALA A 340 32.15 -6.54 -2.50
#